data_d9510656a073bcb1a29b15d4ac5c059e
#
_entry.id   d9510656a073bcb1a29b15d4ac5c059e
#
_cell.length_a   1.000
_cell.length_b   1.000
_cell.length_c   1.000
_cell.angle_alpha   90.00
_cell.angle_beta   90.00
_cell.angle_gamma   90.00
#
_symmetry.space_group_name_H-M   'P 1'
#
loop_
_entity.id
_entity.type
_entity.pdbx_description
1 polymer ?
#
loop_
_entity_poly.entity_id
_entity_poly.type
_entity_poly.pdbx_seq_one_letter_code
_entity_poly.pdbx_strand_id
1 'polypeptide(L)'
;MLDKSRIVRWSHWMGTAPEFHLIGECYMEVLGHAKAFSQDAETENLISQIGDGLQKCKTIAKRIKLSRPSRCLSWREFGLSAPSREVADVMVNLYFRSFESTHRILHVTTFWAEYQRYWTDPERGTATPTDIRLKILLVIAIGSSLSEYGDSDTGFRSMVHQWIYTAQAWLSGPLEKDRLNIAGLQIHCLTILARLTFSIGADLVWMSMGSLVHRAMQMGLHRDPKHLPEMSVLQAELRRRLWATIVEMIIQSSLDSAMPPRISFDDFDTEPPSNNNDDEILEDNVVLQPHPKNTCTSTSLQILLLDSWPTRLRILQLLNGLHSELSYVDVLALTTQMTEAFQACNSFMQANSTTANDNTNRDTISGSSSSSNSSSSGITPFHRNLLDYLLRRFMIVLHCPFVSKARTNPLFYYSLKCSLDSALALISPEPDAGFSHLMTIGGGLFREGLWYAQTAITLELLAEIEAQRLDGTLLRKISSPYRELLKQATRDIIALSVERIRRGETNIKSHMFLNMVLAQAEAIEAGVSYRLNMARAAVDSLEFCYALLETRVGQYNTTGTGSGSTAFPSPNDNYNANAAGQGRLASTSTSLGGFGYQDDYGLDFDLDLEFFLPDAGFT
;
A
#
# COMPACT_ATOMS: atom_id res chain seq x y z
N MET A 1 4.05 -15.17 15.41
CA MET A 1 5.37 -14.57 15.21
C MET A 1 5.38 -13.18 15.81
N LEU A 2 6.43 -12.78 16.52
CA LEU A 2 6.57 -11.46 17.12
C LEU A 2 7.65 -10.71 16.34
N ASP A 3 7.22 -9.67 15.66
CA ASP A 3 8.10 -8.67 15.11
C ASP A 3 8.45 -7.61 16.17
N LYS A 4 9.50 -6.80 16.00
CA LYS A 4 9.96 -5.82 17.00
C LYS A 4 8.85 -4.93 17.57
N SER A 5 7.86 -4.59 16.76
CA SER A 5 6.78 -3.68 17.13
C SER A 5 5.38 -4.28 17.04
N ARG A 6 5.22 -5.48 16.48
CA ARG A 6 3.89 -6.08 16.27
C ARG A 6 3.93 -7.61 16.24
N ILE A 7 2.80 -8.23 16.59
CA ILE A 7 2.57 -9.65 16.37
C ILE A 7 1.99 -9.81 14.96
N VAL A 8 2.61 -10.62 14.13
CA VAL A 8 2.09 -10.99 12.81
C VAL A 8 1.39 -12.34 12.89
N ARG A 9 0.19 -12.38 12.32
CA ARG A 9 -0.66 -13.57 12.32
C ARG A 9 -0.42 -14.42 11.06
N TRP A 10 -1.14 -15.52 10.98
CA TRP A 10 -1.06 -16.53 9.93
C TRP A 10 -1.25 -15.97 8.51
N SER A 11 -2.09 -14.96 8.36
CA SER A 11 -2.32 -14.33 7.06
C SER A 11 -1.13 -13.53 6.55
N HIS A 12 -0.12 -13.26 7.37
CA HIS A 12 1.05 -12.51 6.92
C HIS A 12 1.98 -13.38 6.08
N TRP A 13 2.52 -12.85 4.99
CA TRP A 13 3.46 -13.55 4.10
C TRP A 13 4.68 -14.14 4.83
N MET A 14 5.10 -13.57 5.95
CA MET A 14 6.17 -14.11 6.80
C MET A 14 5.85 -15.52 7.35
N GLY A 15 4.59 -15.94 7.38
CA GLY A 15 4.21 -17.31 7.74
C GLY A 15 4.74 -18.36 6.78
N THR A 16 5.18 -17.99 5.57
CA THR A 16 5.77 -18.88 4.57
C THR A 16 7.31 -18.95 4.64
N ALA A 17 7.94 -18.22 5.55
CA ALA A 17 9.41 -18.18 5.70
C ALA A 17 10.06 -19.57 5.80
N PRO A 18 9.51 -20.57 6.52
CA PRO A 18 10.11 -21.91 6.62
C PRO A 18 10.27 -22.61 5.26
N GLU A 19 9.46 -22.28 4.28
CA GLU A 19 9.54 -22.86 2.93
C GLU A 19 10.78 -22.39 2.14
N PHE A 20 11.39 -21.29 2.57
CA PHE A 20 12.61 -20.72 1.97
C PHE A 20 13.85 -20.96 2.84
N HIS A 21 13.97 -22.18 3.41
CA HIS A 21 15.00 -22.53 4.40
C HIS A 21 16.44 -22.20 3.96
N LEU A 22 16.81 -22.40 2.68
CA LEU A 22 18.16 -22.09 2.19
C LEU A 22 18.47 -20.59 2.24
N ILE A 23 17.49 -19.75 1.92
CA ILE A 23 17.64 -18.31 2.06
C ILE A 23 17.74 -17.94 3.54
N GLY A 24 16.95 -18.59 4.39
CA GLY A 24 17.03 -18.46 5.84
C GLY A 24 18.42 -18.83 6.38
N GLU A 25 19.01 -19.96 5.97
CA GLU A 25 20.37 -20.38 6.34
C GLU A 25 21.41 -19.32 5.94
N CYS A 26 21.32 -18.78 4.72
CA CYS A 26 22.19 -17.71 4.24
C CYS A 26 22.13 -16.48 5.15
N TYR A 27 20.93 -16.02 5.49
CA TYR A 27 20.77 -14.87 6.39
C TYR A 27 21.26 -15.12 7.80
N MET A 28 21.02 -16.31 8.34
CA MET A 28 21.52 -16.70 9.68
C MET A 28 23.03 -16.63 9.75
N GLU A 29 23.71 -17.04 8.68
CA GLU A 29 25.18 -16.97 8.61
C GLU A 29 25.66 -15.52 8.43
N VAL A 30 25.02 -14.71 7.60
CA VAL A 30 25.29 -13.27 7.47
C VAL A 30 25.19 -12.55 8.82
N LEU A 31 24.25 -12.96 9.68
CA LEU A 31 24.06 -12.39 11.02
C LEU A 31 25.03 -12.98 12.07
N GLY A 32 25.82 -13.97 11.71
CA GLY A 32 26.75 -14.66 12.65
C GLY A 32 26.05 -15.59 13.64
N HIS A 33 24.79 -15.97 13.41
CA HIS A 33 24.03 -16.84 14.32
C HIS A 33 24.24 -18.33 14.04
N ALA A 34 24.58 -18.70 12.81
CA ALA A 34 24.85 -20.07 12.42
C ALA A 34 25.87 -20.09 11.27
N LYS A 35 26.57 -21.22 11.10
CA LYS A 35 27.40 -21.49 9.93
C LYS A 35 26.84 -22.74 9.25
N ALA A 36 25.75 -22.58 8.50
CA ALA A 36 25.04 -23.69 7.88
C ALA A 36 24.98 -23.60 6.36
N PHE A 37 25.12 -22.41 5.81
CA PHE A 37 25.02 -22.13 4.39
C PHE A 37 26.34 -22.33 3.64
N SER A 38 27.47 -21.85 4.19
CA SER A 38 28.79 -21.97 3.58
C SER A 38 29.32 -23.41 3.65
N GLN A 39 29.73 -23.95 2.51
CA GLN A 39 30.35 -25.28 2.39
C GLN A 39 31.82 -25.18 1.94
N ASP A 40 32.26 -24.01 1.48
CA ASP A 40 33.60 -23.73 0.97
C ASP A 40 34.00 -22.28 1.24
N ALA A 41 35.30 -21.99 1.11
CA ALA A 41 35.87 -20.68 1.39
C ALA A 41 35.35 -19.58 0.42
N GLU A 42 34.98 -19.93 -0.81
CA GLU A 42 34.41 -18.99 -1.77
C GLU A 42 33.03 -18.51 -1.30
N THR A 43 32.15 -19.44 -0.92
CA THR A 43 30.83 -19.12 -0.40
C THR A 43 30.93 -18.32 0.92
N GLU A 44 31.88 -18.64 1.80
CA GLU A 44 32.13 -17.89 3.04
C GLU A 44 32.55 -16.43 2.77
N ASN A 45 33.40 -16.19 1.78
CA ASN A 45 33.76 -14.85 1.35
C ASN A 45 32.56 -14.06 0.81
N LEU A 46 31.69 -14.71 0.02
CA LEU A 46 30.45 -14.08 -0.48
C LEU A 46 29.48 -13.74 0.65
N ILE A 47 29.35 -14.56 1.68
CA ILE A 47 28.55 -14.25 2.88
C ILE A 47 29.03 -12.96 3.57
N SER A 48 30.34 -12.79 3.69
CA SER A 48 30.90 -11.54 4.22
C SER A 48 30.55 -10.35 3.34
N GLN A 49 30.64 -10.48 2.01
CA GLN A 49 30.29 -9.43 1.06
C GLN A 49 28.78 -9.09 1.12
N ILE A 50 27.91 -10.08 1.32
CA ILE A 50 26.47 -9.84 1.53
C ILE A 50 26.24 -8.99 2.79
N GLY A 51 26.93 -9.31 3.91
CA GLY A 51 26.85 -8.53 5.14
C GLY A 51 27.24 -7.07 4.94
N ASP A 52 28.38 -6.84 4.27
CA ASP A 52 28.88 -5.49 3.96
C ASP A 52 27.93 -4.74 3.01
N GLY A 53 27.43 -5.41 1.98
CA GLY A 53 26.48 -4.86 1.02
C GLY A 53 25.17 -4.43 1.69
N LEU A 54 24.60 -5.26 2.55
CA LEU A 54 23.42 -4.93 3.34
C LEU A 54 23.66 -3.71 4.23
N GLN A 55 24.81 -3.62 4.90
CA GLN A 55 25.14 -2.47 5.75
C GLN A 55 25.31 -1.17 4.94
N LYS A 56 25.94 -1.23 3.77
CA LYS A 56 26.04 -0.09 2.84
C LYS A 56 24.65 0.39 2.39
N CYS A 57 23.80 -0.53 1.92
CA CYS A 57 22.43 -0.21 1.52
C CYS A 57 21.60 0.36 2.68
N LYS A 58 21.75 -0.16 3.90
CA LYS A 58 21.11 0.35 5.11
C LYS A 58 21.51 1.79 5.41
N THR A 59 22.79 2.08 5.32
CA THR A 59 23.34 3.42 5.60
C THR A 59 22.80 4.46 4.61
N ILE A 60 22.79 4.12 3.31
CA ILE A 60 22.30 5.04 2.28
C ILE A 60 20.78 5.22 2.35
N ALA A 61 20.02 4.15 2.62
CA ALA A 61 18.58 4.21 2.84
C ALA A 61 18.23 5.12 4.04
N LYS A 62 19.00 5.04 5.13
CA LYS A 62 18.87 5.94 6.28
C LYS A 62 19.12 7.41 5.89
N ARG A 63 20.14 7.70 5.09
CA ARG A 63 20.40 9.06 4.58
C ARG A 63 19.24 9.60 3.75
N ILE A 64 18.67 8.78 2.85
CA ILE A 64 17.49 9.15 2.04
C ILE A 64 16.29 9.45 2.94
N LYS A 65 16.05 8.64 3.98
CA LYS A 65 14.95 8.89 4.93
C LYS A 65 15.16 10.17 5.75
N LEU A 66 16.40 10.47 6.15
CA LEU A 66 16.75 11.69 6.88
C LEU A 66 16.63 12.97 6.02
N SER A 67 16.76 12.88 4.70
CA SER A 67 16.57 14.03 3.79
C SER A 67 15.10 14.40 3.57
N ARG A 68 14.14 13.59 4.04
CA ARG A 68 12.71 13.92 4.00
C ARG A 68 12.41 15.11 4.92
N PRO A 69 11.36 15.90 4.64
CA PRO A 69 10.93 16.99 5.52
C PRO A 69 10.78 16.53 6.97
N SER A 70 11.18 17.37 7.93
CA SER A 70 11.05 17.06 9.35
C SER A 70 9.58 16.92 9.75
N ARG A 71 9.28 15.86 10.53
CA ARG A 71 7.96 15.67 11.14
C ARG A 71 7.72 16.56 12.36
N CYS A 72 8.80 17.13 12.91
CA CYS A 72 8.78 17.92 14.16
C CYS A 72 8.47 19.41 13.94
N LEU A 73 8.29 19.85 12.69
CA LEU A 73 7.91 21.24 12.42
C LEU A 73 6.47 21.49 12.93
N SER A 74 6.26 22.65 13.57
CA SER A 74 4.92 23.05 13.96
C SER A 74 4.06 23.26 12.71
N TRP A 75 2.77 22.95 12.79
CA TRP A 75 1.84 23.08 11.65
C TRP A 75 1.82 24.50 11.04
N ARG A 76 2.23 25.54 11.79
CA ARG A 76 2.35 26.93 11.30
C ARG A 76 3.56 27.14 10.38
N GLU A 77 4.56 26.29 10.45
CA GLU A 77 5.79 26.35 9.65
C GLU A 77 5.68 25.58 8.34
N PHE A 78 4.65 24.73 8.19
CA PHE A 78 4.40 24.04 6.94
C PHE A 78 3.78 24.97 5.91
N GLY A 79 4.48 25.19 4.81
CA GLY A 79 3.91 25.89 3.65
C GLY A 79 2.75 25.08 3.08
N LEU A 80 1.52 25.56 3.24
CA LEU A 80 0.32 25.02 2.60
C LEU A 80 0.11 25.66 1.22
N SER A 81 1.19 25.82 0.43
CA SER A 81 1.12 26.34 -0.92
C SER A 81 0.83 25.23 -1.93
N ALA A 82 -0.15 25.45 -2.79
CA ALA A 82 -0.39 24.59 -3.95
C ALA A 82 0.63 24.90 -5.07
N PRO A 83 0.85 23.95 -6.00
CA PRO A 83 1.58 24.20 -7.23
C PRO A 83 0.83 25.20 -8.12
N SER A 84 1.30 25.45 -9.36
CA SER A 84 0.53 26.26 -10.31
C SER A 84 -0.85 25.65 -10.56
N ARG A 85 -1.81 26.50 -10.93
CA ARG A 85 -3.20 26.05 -11.16
C ARG A 85 -3.27 24.97 -12.24
N GLU A 86 -2.49 25.13 -13.32
CA GLU A 86 -2.46 24.18 -14.43
C GLU A 86 -2.03 22.79 -13.97
N VAL A 87 -1.00 22.71 -13.12
CA VAL A 87 -0.53 21.44 -12.54
C VAL A 87 -1.57 20.88 -11.57
N ALA A 88 -2.13 21.72 -10.71
CA ALA A 88 -3.16 21.32 -9.76
C ALA A 88 -4.41 20.78 -10.46
N ASP A 89 -4.88 21.45 -11.53
CA ASP A 89 -6.05 21.01 -12.31
C ASP A 89 -5.85 19.60 -12.89
N VAL A 90 -4.67 19.30 -13.43
CA VAL A 90 -4.34 17.97 -13.94
C VAL A 90 -4.39 16.91 -12.82
N MET A 91 -3.75 17.18 -11.67
CA MET A 91 -3.68 16.23 -10.56
C MET A 91 -5.05 15.98 -9.93
N VAL A 92 -5.85 17.03 -9.75
CA VAL A 92 -7.23 16.91 -9.22
C VAL A 92 -8.09 16.06 -10.15
N ASN A 93 -8.02 16.29 -11.47
CA ASN A 93 -8.75 15.47 -12.44
C ASN A 93 -8.31 14.01 -12.42
N LEU A 94 -7.00 13.72 -12.30
CA LEU A 94 -6.50 12.35 -12.17
C LEU A 94 -7.06 11.65 -10.92
N TYR A 95 -7.10 12.33 -9.77
CA TYR A 95 -7.70 11.78 -8.55
C TYR A 95 -9.18 11.40 -8.75
N PHE A 96 -10.00 12.34 -9.27
CA PHE A 96 -11.43 12.10 -9.45
C PHE A 96 -11.73 11.01 -10.47
N ARG A 97 -10.93 10.91 -11.53
CA ARG A 97 -11.08 9.86 -12.56
C ARG A 97 -10.65 8.47 -12.10
N SER A 98 -9.91 8.36 -11.00
CA SER A 98 -9.27 7.12 -10.59
C SER A 98 -9.74 6.66 -9.20
N PHE A 99 -9.44 7.40 -8.15
CA PHE A 99 -9.69 6.95 -6.78
C PHE A 99 -11.12 7.24 -6.29
N GLU A 100 -11.68 8.38 -6.66
CA GLU A 100 -12.99 8.79 -6.14
C GLU A 100 -14.12 7.87 -6.59
N SER A 101 -13.99 7.17 -7.71
CA SER A 101 -14.95 6.16 -8.18
C SER A 101 -15.11 4.97 -7.24
N THR A 102 -14.03 4.60 -6.53
CA THR A 102 -13.99 3.43 -5.64
C THR A 102 -14.08 3.84 -4.17
N HIS A 103 -13.36 4.90 -3.80
CA HIS A 103 -13.31 5.46 -2.45
C HIS A 103 -14.09 6.79 -2.42
N ARG A 104 -15.41 6.74 -2.33
CA ARG A 104 -16.30 7.90 -2.35
C ARG A 104 -16.10 8.80 -1.10
N ILE A 105 -14.96 9.49 -1.03
CA ILE A 105 -14.57 10.36 0.09
C ILE A 105 -15.21 11.74 -0.07
N LEU A 106 -15.25 12.27 -1.30
CA LEU A 106 -15.67 13.62 -1.60
C LEU A 106 -16.96 13.61 -2.43
N HIS A 107 -17.69 14.71 -2.38
CA HIS A 107 -18.76 15.01 -3.33
C HIS A 107 -18.21 15.92 -4.43
N VAL A 108 -18.24 15.46 -5.67
CA VAL A 108 -17.57 16.12 -6.81
C VAL A 108 -17.99 17.57 -6.94
N THR A 109 -19.30 17.83 -6.96
CA THR A 109 -19.86 19.19 -7.15
C THR A 109 -19.42 20.14 -6.03
N THR A 110 -19.49 19.70 -4.77
CA THR A 110 -19.08 20.49 -3.61
C THR A 110 -17.58 20.77 -3.63
N PHE A 111 -16.76 19.77 -3.94
CA PHE A 111 -15.31 19.94 -4.01
C PHE A 111 -14.90 20.93 -5.09
N TRP A 112 -15.48 20.86 -6.29
CA TRP A 112 -15.15 21.78 -7.37
C TRP A 112 -15.55 23.22 -7.04
N ALA A 113 -16.65 23.43 -6.32
CA ALA A 113 -17.03 24.76 -5.84
C ALA A 113 -16.02 25.32 -4.82
N GLU A 114 -15.55 24.46 -3.85
CA GLU A 114 -14.49 24.83 -2.91
C GLU A 114 -13.15 25.11 -3.62
N TYR A 115 -12.78 24.26 -4.59
CA TYR A 115 -11.57 24.38 -5.37
C TYR A 115 -11.51 25.66 -6.21
N GLN A 116 -12.59 26.00 -6.90
CA GLN A 116 -12.67 27.25 -7.66
C GLN A 116 -12.58 28.45 -6.75
N ARG A 117 -13.27 28.45 -5.61
CA ARG A 117 -13.19 29.55 -4.62
C ARG A 117 -11.75 29.73 -4.11
N TYR A 118 -11.03 28.63 -3.82
CA TYR A 118 -9.62 28.67 -3.42
C TYR A 118 -8.73 29.40 -4.46
N TRP A 119 -8.97 29.20 -5.75
CA TRP A 119 -8.18 29.83 -6.81
C TRP A 119 -8.60 31.27 -7.15
N THR A 120 -9.81 31.65 -6.84
CA THR A 120 -10.31 33.03 -7.05
C THR A 120 -9.97 33.98 -5.90
N ASP A 121 -9.61 33.42 -4.73
CA ASP A 121 -9.22 34.23 -3.56
C ASP A 121 -7.82 34.84 -3.78
N PRO A 122 -7.67 36.19 -3.79
CA PRO A 122 -6.38 36.85 -3.99
C PRO A 122 -5.40 36.61 -2.84
N GLU A 123 -5.89 36.28 -1.64
CA GLU A 123 -5.10 36.00 -0.44
C GLU A 123 -5.01 34.49 -0.13
N ARG A 124 -4.79 33.64 -1.14
CA ARG A 124 -4.78 32.16 -1.07
C ARG A 124 -4.16 31.52 0.19
N GLY A 125 -3.46 32.28 0.98
CA GLY A 125 -2.74 31.80 2.18
C GLY A 125 -3.47 32.04 3.50
N THR A 126 -4.38 32.98 3.62
CA THR A 126 -4.91 33.44 4.90
C THR A 126 -6.43 33.36 5.02
N ALA A 127 -7.18 33.54 3.94
CA ALA A 127 -8.65 33.60 3.95
C ALA A 127 -9.32 32.21 3.81
N THR A 128 -8.69 31.25 3.09
CA THR A 128 -9.27 29.90 2.94
C THR A 128 -9.08 29.06 4.21
N PRO A 129 -10.13 28.46 4.78
CA PRO A 129 -10.04 27.58 5.94
C PRO A 129 -9.04 26.43 5.75
N THR A 130 -8.35 26.06 6.83
CA THR A 130 -7.27 25.05 6.79
C THR A 130 -7.77 23.69 6.32
N ASP A 131 -8.97 23.28 6.68
CA ASP A 131 -9.58 22.01 6.27
C ASP A 131 -9.80 21.96 4.75
N ILE A 132 -10.30 23.02 4.13
CA ILE A 132 -10.46 23.10 2.67
C ILE A 132 -9.09 23.03 1.97
N ARG A 133 -8.10 23.77 2.47
CA ARG A 133 -6.73 23.74 1.93
C ARG A 133 -6.12 22.34 2.02
N LEU A 134 -6.25 21.67 3.17
CA LEU A 134 -5.75 20.31 3.34
C LEU A 134 -6.45 19.31 2.42
N LYS A 135 -7.77 19.40 2.25
CA LYS A 135 -8.50 18.56 1.27
C LYS A 135 -7.93 18.73 -0.13
N ILE A 136 -7.78 19.96 -0.60
CA ILE A 136 -7.27 20.27 -1.94
C ILE A 136 -5.85 19.74 -2.11
N LEU A 137 -4.95 20.00 -1.16
CA LEU A 137 -3.56 19.59 -1.24
C LEU A 137 -3.39 18.06 -1.19
N LEU A 138 -4.20 17.35 -0.39
CA LEU A 138 -4.19 15.88 -0.35
C LEU A 138 -4.73 15.27 -1.65
N VAL A 139 -5.75 15.87 -2.26
CA VAL A 139 -6.26 15.44 -3.56
C VAL A 139 -5.20 15.62 -4.65
N ILE A 140 -4.53 16.78 -4.68
CA ILE A 140 -3.39 17.02 -5.58
C ILE A 140 -2.27 16.01 -5.35
N ALA A 141 -1.92 15.75 -4.08
CA ALA A 141 -0.91 14.76 -3.72
C ALA A 141 -1.26 13.37 -4.26
N ILE A 142 -2.46 12.88 -3.99
CA ILE A 142 -2.87 11.54 -4.43
C ILE A 142 -2.93 11.49 -5.97
N GLY A 143 -3.48 12.52 -6.62
CA GLY A 143 -3.52 12.58 -8.08
C GLY A 143 -2.15 12.59 -8.73
N SER A 144 -1.15 13.19 -8.09
CA SER A 144 0.24 13.21 -8.59
C SER A 144 0.88 11.83 -8.67
N SER A 145 0.37 10.87 -7.91
CA SER A 145 0.82 9.47 -7.96
C SER A 145 0.45 8.74 -9.26
N LEU A 146 -0.37 9.34 -10.09
CA LEU A 146 -0.83 8.79 -11.36
C LEU A 146 -0.12 9.42 -12.57
N SER A 147 0.85 10.31 -12.34
CA SER A 147 1.53 11.09 -13.37
C SER A 147 3.03 11.13 -13.14
N GLU A 148 3.79 11.00 -14.21
CA GLU A 148 5.26 11.14 -14.19
C GLU A 148 5.74 12.54 -13.77
N TYR A 149 4.88 13.55 -13.85
CA TYR A 149 5.20 14.89 -13.39
C TYR A 149 5.61 14.95 -11.92
N GLY A 150 4.95 14.18 -11.06
CA GLY A 150 5.27 14.09 -9.63
C GLY A 150 6.65 13.48 -9.33
N ASP A 151 7.22 12.73 -10.26
CA ASP A 151 8.52 12.06 -10.10
C ASP A 151 9.71 12.89 -10.62
N SER A 152 9.49 13.72 -11.61
CA SER A 152 10.54 14.51 -12.25
C SER A 152 11.01 15.70 -11.41
N ASP A 153 10.21 16.16 -10.44
CA ASP A 153 10.53 17.26 -9.54
C ASP A 153 10.66 16.80 -8.08
N THR A 154 11.90 16.72 -7.60
CA THR A 154 12.20 16.39 -6.19
C THR A 154 11.62 17.42 -5.22
N GLY A 155 11.47 18.69 -5.62
CA GLY A 155 10.84 19.76 -4.86
C GLY A 155 9.35 19.48 -4.67
N PHE A 156 8.66 19.04 -5.73
CA PHE A 156 7.24 18.69 -5.65
C PHE A 156 6.99 17.49 -4.72
N ARG A 157 7.80 16.44 -4.80
CA ARG A 157 7.70 15.30 -3.88
C ARG A 157 7.91 15.71 -2.42
N SER A 158 8.83 16.63 -2.16
CA SER A 158 9.04 17.20 -0.81
C SER A 158 7.79 17.94 -0.32
N MET A 159 7.15 18.74 -1.18
CA MET A 159 5.87 19.41 -0.85
C MET A 159 4.77 18.40 -0.53
N VAL A 160 4.62 17.33 -1.31
CA VAL A 160 3.64 16.27 -1.04
C VAL A 160 3.85 15.66 0.35
N HIS A 161 5.10 15.34 0.73
CA HIS A 161 5.40 14.85 2.06
C HIS A 161 5.03 15.86 3.15
N GLN A 162 5.32 17.15 2.95
CA GLN A 162 4.94 18.21 3.88
C GLN A 162 3.43 18.29 4.06
N TRP A 163 2.64 18.23 2.99
CA TRP A 163 1.18 18.24 3.07
C TRP A 163 0.63 17.08 3.87
N ILE A 164 1.18 15.86 3.66
CA ILE A 164 0.78 14.67 4.40
C ILE A 164 1.13 14.83 5.90
N TYR A 165 2.32 15.31 6.23
CA TYR A 165 2.71 15.54 7.63
C TYR A 165 1.88 16.63 8.27
N THR A 166 1.56 17.70 7.55
CA THR A 166 0.68 18.77 8.04
C THR A 166 -0.73 18.24 8.33
N ALA A 167 -1.27 17.41 7.45
CA ALA A 167 -2.58 16.80 7.65
C ALA A 167 -2.56 15.85 8.88
N GLN A 168 -1.49 15.05 9.06
CA GLN A 168 -1.32 14.22 10.25
C GLN A 168 -1.24 15.07 11.54
N ALA A 169 -0.46 16.15 11.52
CA ALA A 169 -0.34 17.06 12.66
C ALA A 169 -1.69 17.73 12.98
N TRP A 170 -2.43 18.16 11.96
CA TRP A 170 -3.76 18.73 12.11
C TRP A 170 -4.74 17.73 12.73
N LEU A 171 -4.73 16.46 12.27
CA LEU A 171 -5.57 15.39 12.82
C LEU A 171 -5.18 14.99 14.24
N SER A 172 -3.90 15.11 14.62
CA SER A 172 -3.38 14.78 15.95
C SER A 172 -3.48 15.92 16.96
N GLY A 173 -3.81 17.13 16.50
CA GLY A 173 -4.02 18.28 17.38
C GLY A 173 -5.21 18.09 18.33
N PRO A 174 -5.45 19.02 19.26
CA PRO A 174 -6.57 18.93 20.18
C PRO A 174 -7.87 18.61 19.45
N LEU A 175 -8.61 17.63 19.96
CA LEU A 175 -9.92 17.23 19.40
C LEU A 175 -10.95 18.30 19.75
N GLU A 176 -10.97 19.36 18.96
CA GLU A 176 -11.97 20.39 19.04
C GLU A 176 -13.14 20.06 18.11
N LYS A 177 -14.31 20.66 18.37
CA LYS A 177 -15.54 20.38 17.61
C LYS A 177 -15.40 20.68 16.10
N ASP A 178 -14.54 21.60 15.73
CA ASP A 178 -14.22 21.96 14.35
C ASP A 178 -13.59 20.82 13.52
N ARG A 179 -13.06 19.80 14.17
CA ARG A 179 -12.46 18.60 13.54
C ARG A 179 -13.33 17.35 13.60
N LEU A 180 -14.41 17.38 14.41
CA LEU A 180 -15.42 16.34 14.50
C LEU A 180 -16.60 16.66 13.59
N ASN A 181 -16.34 16.70 12.29
CA ASN A 181 -17.32 16.94 11.24
C ASN A 181 -16.99 16.12 9.98
N ILE A 182 -17.84 16.16 8.97
CA ILE A 182 -17.65 15.41 7.72
C ILE A 182 -16.32 15.78 7.05
N ALA A 183 -15.94 17.05 7.01
CA ALA A 183 -14.67 17.49 6.43
C ALA A 183 -13.46 16.89 7.15
N GLY A 184 -13.48 16.80 8.48
CA GLY A 184 -12.44 16.15 9.27
C GLY A 184 -12.30 14.65 8.97
N LEU A 185 -13.40 13.93 8.77
CA LEU A 185 -13.37 12.52 8.34
C LEU A 185 -12.84 12.38 6.92
N GLN A 186 -13.23 13.26 6.00
CA GLN A 186 -12.72 13.29 4.63
C GLN A 186 -11.20 13.49 4.61
N ILE A 187 -10.70 14.47 5.35
CA ILE A 187 -9.25 14.71 5.49
C ILE A 187 -8.55 13.48 6.07
N HIS A 188 -9.16 12.79 7.04
CA HIS A 188 -8.56 11.59 7.63
C HIS A 188 -8.47 10.45 6.62
N CYS A 189 -9.54 10.18 5.84
CA CYS A 189 -9.53 9.19 4.76
C CYS A 189 -8.48 9.53 3.69
N LEU A 190 -8.45 10.79 3.22
CA LEU A 190 -7.45 11.26 2.25
C LEU A 190 -6.02 11.14 2.79
N THR A 191 -5.80 11.45 4.07
CA THR A 191 -4.48 11.33 4.70
C THR A 191 -4.02 9.87 4.74
N ILE A 192 -4.90 8.93 5.07
CA ILE A 192 -4.59 7.49 5.07
C ILE A 192 -4.28 7.04 3.64
N LEU A 193 -5.09 7.40 2.67
CA LEU A 193 -4.87 7.05 1.26
C LEU A 193 -3.54 7.61 0.74
N ALA A 194 -3.23 8.89 1.02
CA ALA A 194 -1.96 9.49 0.66
C ALA A 194 -0.75 8.81 1.32
N ARG A 195 -0.87 8.44 2.60
CA ARG A 195 0.18 7.69 3.33
C ARG A 195 0.43 6.33 2.70
N LEU A 196 -0.61 5.60 2.33
CA LEU A 196 -0.48 4.34 1.60
C LEU A 196 0.17 4.54 0.23
N THR A 197 -0.28 5.54 -0.53
CA THR A 197 0.24 5.83 -1.86
C THR A 197 1.73 6.18 -1.84
N PHE A 198 2.16 7.03 -0.90
CA PHE A 198 3.56 7.49 -0.83
C PHE A 198 4.42 6.73 0.19
N SER A 199 3.93 5.62 0.75
CA SER A 199 4.65 4.80 1.73
C SER A 199 5.17 5.59 2.95
N ILE A 200 4.32 6.46 3.51
CA ILE A 200 4.64 7.27 4.69
C ILE A 200 4.00 6.64 5.93
N GLY A 201 4.75 5.84 6.69
CA GLY A 201 4.24 5.10 7.84
C GLY A 201 3.07 4.19 7.45
N ALA A 202 3.16 3.54 6.30
CA ALA A 202 2.10 2.68 5.76
C ALA A 202 1.83 1.45 6.63
N ASP A 203 2.84 0.95 7.31
CA ASP A 203 2.79 -0.14 8.29
C ASP A 203 2.00 0.21 9.57
N LEU A 204 1.83 1.50 9.87
CA LEU A 204 1.05 2.00 11.00
C LEU A 204 -0.38 2.44 10.64
N VAL A 205 -0.81 2.22 9.40
CA VAL A 205 -2.15 2.65 8.94
C VAL A 205 -3.26 1.96 9.71
N TRP A 206 -3.11 0.69 10.09
CA TRP A 206 -4.12 -0.01 10.90
C TRP A 206 -4.44 0.71 12.23
N MET A 207 -3.43 1.31 12.90
CA MET A 207 -3.65 2.12 14.10
C MET A 207 -4.42 3.41 13.77
N SER A 208 -4.09 4.06 12.65
CA SER A 208 -4.81 5.26 12.18
C SER A 208 -6.26 4.95 11.84
N MET A 209 -6.54 3.76 11.31
CA MET A 209 -7.90 3.29 11.04
C MET A 209 -8.74 3.16 12.31
N GLY A 210 -8.15 2.70 13.41
CA GLY A 210 -8.84 2.68 14.70
C GLY A 210 -9.35 4.07 15.12
N SER A 211 -8.51 5.10 15.00
CA SER A 211 -8.91 6.48 15.26
C SER A 211 -10.00 6.98 14.32
N LEU A 212 -9.90 6.67 13.02
CA LEU A 212 -10.90 7.06 12.03
C LEU A 212 -12.28 6.46 12.33
N VAL A 213 -12.33 5.15 12.61
CA VAL A 213 -13.58 4.43 12.95
C VAL A 213 -14.24 5.04 14.18
N HIS A 214 -13.48 5.23 15.27
CA HIS A 214 -14.06 5.79 16.49
C HIS A 214 -14.61 7.20 16.29
N ARG A 215 -13.94 8.04 15.49
CA ARG A 215 -14.47 9.37 15.13
C ARG A 215 -15.75 9.26 14.29
N ALA A 216 -15.79 8.37 13.31
CA ALA A 216 -16.98 8.16 12.48
C ALA A 216 -18.16 7.64 13.30
N MET A 217 -17.93 6.66 14.20
CA MET A 217 -18.97 6.15 15.10
C MET A 217 -19.45 7.20 16.11
N GLN A 218 -18.53 8.01 16.66
CA GLN A 218 -18.88 9.13 17.56
C GLN A 218 -19.79 10.15 16.85
N MET A 219 -19.62 10.34 15.54
CA MET A 219 -20.45 11.22 14.72
C MET A 219 -21.72 10.54 14.22
N GLY A 220 -21.95 9.26 14.55
CA GLY A 220 -23.13 8.50 14.18
C GLY A 220 -23.16 8.00 12.75
N LEU A 221 -22.00 7.87 12.04
CA LEU A 221 -21.99 7.34 10.66
C LEU A 221 -22.31 5.84 10.61
N HIS A 222 -22.12 5.12 11.69
CA HIS A 222 -22.47 3.70 11.82
C HIS A 222 -23.99 3.45 11.92
N ARG A 223 -24.77 4.53 12.13
CA ARG A 223 -26.24 4.47 12.12
C ARG A 223 -26.76 5.03 10.82
N ASP A 224 -27.73 4.33 10.20
CA ASP A 224 -28.33 4.84 8.98
C ASP A 224 -29.03 6.19 9.22
N PRO A 225 -28.89 7.18 8.33
CA PRO A 225 -29.53 8.49 8.43
C PRO A 225 -31.04 8.47 8.69
N LYS A 226 -31.76 7.41 8.27
CA LYS A 226 -33.20 7.25 8.56
C LYS A 226 -33.52 7.15 10.05
N HIS A 227 -32.53 6.80 10.90
CA HIS A 227 -32.65 6.69 12.36
C HIS A 227 -32.11 7.91 13.11
N LEU A 228 -31.61 8.91 12.38
CA LEU A 228 -31.04 10.13 12.93
C LEU A 228 -32.02 11.32 12.75
N PRO A 229 -31.79 12.47 13.42
CA PRO A 229 -32.56 13.67 13.15
C PRO A 229 -32.55 14.02 11.66
N GLU A 230 -33.64 14.66 11.22
CA GLU A 230 -33.83 15.06 9.82
C GLU A 230 -32.64 15.86 9.30
N MET A 231 -32.18 15.49 8.10
CA MET A 231 -31.03 16.09 7.41
C MET A 231 -31.30 16.10 5.91
N SER A 232 -30.54 16.89 5.14
CA SER A 232 -30.69 16.91 3.69
C SER A 232 -30.29 15.56 3.05
N VAL A 233 -30.82 15.30 1.86
CA VAL A 233 -30.49 14.11 1.06
C VAL A 233 -28.98 14.03 0.81
N LEU A 234 -28.33 15.17 0.50
CA LEU A 234 -26.88 15.23 0.31
C LEU A 234 -26.14 14.80 1.58
N GLN A 235 -26.52 15.31 2.75
CA GLN A 235 -25.86 14.94 4.01
C GLN A 235 -26.05 13.45 4.35
N ALA A 236 -27.22 12.90 4.09
CA ALA A 236 -27.53 11.50 4.28
C ALA A 236 -26.65 10.60 3.38
N GLU A 237 -26.57 10.92 2.08
CA GLU A 237 -25.75 10.16 1.13
C GLU A 237 -24.24 10.31 1.39
N LEU A 238 -23.76 11.48 1.77
CA LEU A 238 -22.35 11.65 2.18
C LEU A 238 -21.99 10.76 3.37
N ARG A 239 -22.88 10.61 4.35
CA ARG A 239 -22.68 9.70 5.49
C ARG A 239 -22.59 8.24 5.07
N ARG A 240 -23.51 7.76 4.21
CA ARG A 240 -23.51 6.39 3.69
C ARG A 240 -22.24 6.10 2.88
N ARG A 241 -21.88 6.98 1.92
CA ARG A 241 -20.69 6.86 1.09
C ARG A 241 -19.40 6.83 1.92
N LEU A 242 -19.30 7.76 2.87
CA LEU A 242 -18.11 7.86 3.71
C LEU A 242 -17.99 6.66 4.66
N TRP A 243 -19.12 6.17 5.21
CA TRP A 243 -19.11 4.94 6.00
C TRP A 243 -18.69 3.72 5.18
N ALA A 244 -19.22 3.55 3.97
CA ALA A 244 -18.84 2.48 3.05
C ALA A 244 -17.33 2.53 2.72
N THR A 245 -16.78 3.74 2.50
CA THR A 245 -15.32 3.91 2.32
C THR A 245 -14.53 3.53 3.57
N ILE A 246 -14.98 3.93 4.75
CA ILE A 246 -14.30 3.61 6.02
C ILE A 246 -14.28 2.10 6.26
N VAL A 247 -15.39 1.39 6.07
CA VAL A 247 -15.42 -0.07 6.26
C VAL A 247 -14.57 -0.80 5.23
N GLU A 248 -14.47 -0.28 4.00
CA GLU A 248 -13.53 -0.81 3.01
C GLU A 248 -12.07 -0.62 3.46
N MET A 249 -11.70 0.57 3.86
CA MET A 249 -10.33 0.86 4.32
C MET A 249 -9.94 0.03 5.56
N ILE A 250 -10.90 -0.30 6.44
CA ILE A 250 -10.66 -1.17 7.61
C ILE A 250 -10.24 -2.55 7.18
N ILE A 251 -10.98 -3.20 6.30
CA ILE A 251 -10.65 -4.58 5.90
C ILE A 251 -9.35 -4.64 5.10
N GLN A 252 -9.08 -3.66 4.25
CA GLN A 252 -7.81 -3.60 3.52
C GLN A 252 -6.62 -3.41 4.47
N SER A 253 -6.71 -2.49 5.43
CA SER A 253 -5.64 -2.28 6.42
C SER A 253 -5.48 -3.45 7.39
N SER A 254 -6.55 -4.17 7.70
CA SER A 254 -6.50 -5.38 8.52
C SER A 254 -5.82 -6.53 7.80
N LEU A 255 -6.05 -6.65 6.48
CA LEU A 255 -5.34 -7.60 5.63
C LEU A 255 -3.84 -7.29 5.59
N ASP A 256 -3.48 -6.04 5.29
CA ASP A 256 -2.07 -5.59 5.17
C ASP A 256 -1.28 -5.74 6.47
N SER A 257 -1.95 -5.61 7.61
CA SER A 257 -1.32 -5.72 8.94
C SER A 257 -1.42 -7.10 9.56
N ALA A 258 -2.09 -8.05 8.88
CA ALA A 258 -2.42 -9.38 9.42
C ALA A 258 -3.11 -9.30 10.79
N MET A 259 -3.95 -8.30 11.00
CA MET A 259 -4.63 -8.03 12.26
C MET A 259 -6.14 -8.29 12.12
N PRO A 260 -6.83 -8.66 13.22
CA PRO A 260 -8.26 -8.84 13.15
C PRO A 260 -8.95 -7.49 12.86
N PRO A 261 -9.99 -7.49 12.01
CA PRO A 261 -10.80 -6.30 11.79
C PRO A 261 -11.48 -5.90 13.11
N ARG A 262 -11.47 -4.61 13.42
CA ARG A 262 -12.07 -4.06 14.65
C ARG A 262 -13.49 -3.55 14.40
N ILE A 263 -14.23 -4.29 13.59
CA ILE A 263 -15.64 -4.05 13.27
C ILE A 263 -16.34 -5.39 13.02
N SER A 264 -17.60 -5.48 13.41
CA SER A 264 -18.47 -6.63 13.15
C SER A 264 -19.78 -6.18 12.48
N PHE A 265 -20.60 -7.15 12.06
CA PHE A 265 -21.92 -6.87 11.48
C PHE A 265 -22.89 -6.22 12.47
N ASP A 266 -22.69 -6.45 13.76
CA ASP A 266 -23.58 -5.94 14.80
C ASP A 266 -23.22 -4.49 15.23
N ASP A 267 -22.11 -3.94 14.71
CA ASP A 267 -21.64 -2.61 15.10
C ASP A 267 -22.30 -1.48 14.33
N PHE A 268 -23.00 -1.77 13.22
CA PHE A 268 -23.63 -0.76 12.38
C PHE A 268 -24.87 -1.25 11.62
N ASP A 269 -25.77 -0.32 11.30
CA ASP A 269 -26.96 -0.54 10.49
C ASP A 269 -27.05 0.39 9.27
N THR A 270 -25.98 1.09 8.96
CA THR A 270 -25.91 2.01 7.82
C THR A 270 -26.09 1.24 6.52
N GLU A 271 -27.09 1.62 5.74
CA GLU A 271 -27.40 1.03 4.44
C GLU A 271 -26.32 1.39 3.39
N PRO A 272 -26.19 0.58 2.33
CA PRO A 272 -25.35 0.94 1.19
C PRO A 272 -25.75 2.30 0.60
N PRO A 273 -24.80 3.05 0.02
CA PRO A 273 -25.13 4.30 -0.67
C PRO A 273 -26.01 4.05 -1.88
N SER A 274 -26.78 5.06 -2.26
CA SER A 274 -27.67 5.02 -3.43
C SER A 274 -26.86 4.98 -4.73
N ASN A 275 -27.33 4.23 -5.73
CA ASN A 275 -26.72 4.17 -7.06
C ASN A 275 -27.07 5.42 -7.88
N ASN A 276 -26.41 6.53 -7.59
CA ASN A 276 -26.64 7.84 -8.22
C ASN A 276 -25.32 8.52 -8.58
N ASN A 277 -25.41 9.43 -9.57
CA ASN A 277 -24.33 10.36 -9.88
C ASN A 277 -24.32 11.55 -8.91
N ASP A 278 -23.17 12.21 -8.77
CA ASP A 278 -23.03 13.33 -7.83
C ASP A 278 -23.83 14.57 -8.21
N ASP A 279 -24.06 14.80 -9.50
CA ASP A 279 -24.87 15.89 -10.02
C ASP A 279 -26.39 15.71 -9.76
N GLU A 280 -26.79 14.49 -9.43
CA GLU A 280 -28.18 14.16 -9.05
C GLU A 280 -28.42 14.33 -7.53
N ILE A 281 -27.38 14.49 -6.73
CA ILE A 281 -27.45 14.57 -5.26
C ILE A 281 -27.18 16.02 -4.84
N LEU A 282 -28.27 16.79 -4.71
CA LEU A 282 -28.23 18.20 -4.37
C LEU A 282 -28.80 18.45 -2.97
N GLU A 283 -28.41 19.59 -2.37
CA GLU A 283 -28.89 19.98 -1.04
C GLU A 283 -30.41 20.18 -0.99
N ASP A 284 -31.00 20.69 -2.10
CA ASP A 284 -32.43 21.01 -2.22
C ASP A 284 -33.30 19.80 -2.60
N ASN A 285 -32.71 18.61 -2.78
CA ASN A 285 -33.49 17.42 -3.12
C ASN A 285 -34.33 16.96 -1.93
N VAL A 286 -35.62 16.73 -2.19
CA VAL A 286 -36.54 16.17 -1.19
C VAL A 286 -36.46 14.65 -1.15
N VAL A 287 -36.33 14.01 -2.32
CA VAL A 287 -36.25 12.53 -2.47
C VAL A 287 -35.21 12.20 -3.54
N LEU A 288 -34.39 11.19 -3.26
CA LEU A 288 -33.46 10.62 -4.22
C LEU A 288 -34.05 9.34 -4.83
N GLN A 289 -33.99 9.27 -6.16
CA GLN A 289 -34.42 8.06 -6.89
C GLN A 289 -33.17 7.29 -7.35
N PRO A 290 -32.85 6.13 -6.75
CA PRO A 290 -31.68 5.37 -7.17
C PRO A 290 -31.89 4.73 -8.54
N HIS A 291 -30.82 4.73 -9.35
CA HIS A 291 -30.79 3.99 -10.60
C HIS A 291 -30.77 2.47 -10.35
N PRO A 292 -31.24 1.66 -11.31
CA PRO A 292 -31.09 0.21 -11.24
C PRO A 292 -29.63 -0.21 -11.06
N LYS A 293 -29.38 -1.34 -10.38
CA LYS A 293 -28.02 -1.83 -10.09
C LYS A 293 -27.13 -2.04 -11.33
N ASN A 294 -27.73 -2.29 -12.49
CA ASN A 294 -27.02 -2.49 -13.76
C ASN A 294 -26.66 -1.17 -14.48
N THR A 295 -27.16 -0.04 -14.02
CA THR A 295 -26.83 1.28 -14.56
C THR A 295 -25.52 1.77 -13.93
N CYS A 296 -24.55 2.13 -14.77
CA CYS A 296 -23.29 2.69 -14.31
C CYS A 296 -23.45 4.14 -13.86
N THR A 297 -23.15 4.40 -12.60
CA THR A 297 -23.11 5.73 -12.00
C THR A 297 -21.75 5.94 -11.33
N SER A 298 -21.49 7.14 -10.85
CA SER A 298 -20.29 7.44 -10.10
C SER A 298 -20.15 6.64 -8.78
N THR A 299 -21.22 6.03 -8.27
CA THR A 299 -21.23 5.25 -7.02
C THR A 299 -21.17 3.72 -7.25
N SER A 300 -21.39 3.26 -8.49
CA SER A 300 -21.53 1.83 -8.80
C SER A 300 -20.33 0.98 -8.36
N LEU A 301 -19.07 1.45 -8.55
CA LEU A 301 -17.89 0.67 -8.17
C LEU A 301 -17.75 0.52 -6.66
N GLN A 302 -18.14 1.54 -5.88
CA GLN A 302 -18.19 1.42 -4.43
C GLN A 302 -19.22 0.39 -3.97
N ILE A 303 -20.40 0.36 -4.61
CA ILE A 303 -21.46 -0.61 -4.30
C ILE A 303 -20.99 -2.04 -4.61
N LEU A 304 -20.36 -2.27 -5.78
CA LEU A 304 -19.81 -3.57 -6.15
C LEU A 304 -18.75 -4.06 -5.15
N LEU A 305 -17.90 -3.17 -4.69
CA LEU A 305 -16.89 -3.51 -3.69
C LEU A 305 -17.54 -3.85 -2.35
N LEU A 306 -18.56 -3.09 -1.96
CA LEU A 306 -19.30 -3.28 -0.72
C LEU A 306 -20.09 -4.60 -0.71
N ASP A 307 -20.65 -5.04 -1.85
CA ASP A 307 -21.37 -6.33 -1.97
C ASP A 307 -20.49 -7.53 -1.56
N SER A 308 -19.18 -7.48 -1.78
CA SER A 308 -18.21 -8.51 -1.36
C SER A 308 -17.70 -8.34 0.08
N TRP A 309 -18.01 -7.23 0.74
CA TRP A 309 -17.48 -6.89 2.05
C TRP A 309 -17.76 -7.95 3.14
N PRO A 310 -18.98 -8.55 3.23
CA PRO A 310 -19.26 -9.58 4.24
C PRO A 310 -18.34 -10.79 4.14
N THR A 311 -18.09 -11.27 2.93
CA THR A 311 -17.21 -12.42 2.68
C THR A 311 -15.76 -12.09 3.04
N ARG A 312 -15.26 -10.93 2.65
CA ARG A 312 -13.90 -10.47 2.97
C ARG A 312 -13.70 -10.24 4.47
N LEU A 313 -14.70 -9.70 5.15
CA LEU A 313 -14.68 -9.58 6.61
C LEU A 313 -14.58 -10.97 7.27
N ARG A 314 -15.37 -11.93 6.82
CA ARG A 314 -15.37 -13.30 7.35
C ARG A 314 -14.02 -13.98 7.14
N ILE A 315 -13.39 -13.81 5.97
CA ILE A 315 -12.04 -14.29 5.70
C ILE A 315 -11.05 -13.77 6.76
N LEU A 316 -11.04 -12.47 7.02
CA LEU A 316 -10.13 -11.87 8.00
C LEU A 316 -10.42 -12.32 9.43
N GLN A 317 -11.68 -12.49 9.80
CA GLN A 317 -12.06 -13.01 11.13
C GLN A 317 -11.53 -14.43 11.34
N LEU A 318 -11.62 -15.29 10.33
CA LEU A 318 -11.13 -16.67 10.40
C LEU A 318 -9.60 -16.74 10.40
N LEU A 319 -8.93 -15.95 9.55
CA LEU A 319 -7.47 -15.96 9.46
C LEU A 319 -6.79 -15.31 10.66
N ASN A 320 -7.31 -14.18 11.14
CA ASN A 320 -6.66 -13.36 12.15
C ASN A 320 -7.33 -13.40 13.53
N GLY A 321 -8.40 -14.15 13.70
CA GLY A 321 -9.05 -14.36 14.99
C GLY A 321 -8.19 -15.20 15.94
N LEU A 322 -8.27 -14.92 17.26
CA LEU A 322 -7.49 -15.63 18.27
C LEU A 322 -7.91 -17.10 18.44
N HIS A 323 -9.20 -17.35 18.34
CA HIS A 323 -9.82 -18.66 18.61
C HIS A 323 -10.50 -19.24 17.37
N SER A 324 -10.21 -18.71 16.19
CA SER A 324 -10.77 -19.21 14.94
C SER A 324 -9.87 -20.26 14.35
N GLU A 325 -10.45 -21.41 13.97
CA GLU A 325 -9.81 -22.43 13.17
C GLU A 325 -10.41 -22.38 11.77
N LEU A 326 -9.58 -22.17 10.78
CA LEU A 326 -9.98 -22.18 9.38
C LEU A 326 -10.04 -23.61 8.88
N SER A 327 -11.24 -24.14 8.68
CA SER A 327 -11.42 -25.45 8.03
C SER A 327 -11.32 -25.33 6.50
N TYR A 328 -10.95 -26.44 5.84
CA TYR A 328 -10.90 -26.45 4.37
C TYR A 328 -12.29 -26.29 3.73
N VAL A 329 -13.35 -26.71 4.41
CA VAL A 329 -14.73 -26.50 3.98
C VAL A 329 -15.07 -25.00 3.98
N ASP A 330 -14.65 -24.28 5.03
CA ASP A 330 -14.82 -22.81 5.07
C ASP A 330 -14.08 -22.13 3.91
N VAL A 331 -12.85 -22.58 3.61
CA VAL A 331 -12.07 -22.05 2.47
C VAL A 331 -12.84 -22.21 1.16
N LEU A 332 -13.35 -23.40 0.89
CA LEU A 332 -14.10 -23.68 -0.33
C LEU A 332 -15.40 -22.85 -0.43
N ALA A 333 -16.15 -22.74 0.67
CA ALA A 333 -17.37 -21.94 0.72
C ALA A 333 -17.09 -20.45 0.49
N LEU A 334 -16.08 -19.89 1.15
CA LEU A 334 -15.68 -18.49 0.98
C LEU A 334 -15.09 -18.23 -0.41
N THR A 335 -14.37 -19.19 -0.98
CA THR A 335 -13.89 -19.12 -2.36
C THR A 335 -15.03 -19.02 -3.36
N THR A 336 -16.09 -19.81 -3.17
CA THR A 336 -17.29 -19.75 -4.03
C THR A 336 -17.92 -18.35 -3.97
N GLN A 337 -18.14 -17.82 -2.77
CA GLN A 337 -18.71 -16.48 -2.58
C GLN A 337 -17.83 -15.37 -3.20
N MET A 338 -16.50 -15.46 -3.03
CA MET A 338 -15.59 -14.52 -3.67
C MET A 338 -15.61 -14.63 -5.20
N THR A 339 -15.71 -15.85 -5.73
CA THR A 339 -15.81 -16.08 -7.19
C THR A 339 -17.08 -15.50 -7.77
N GLU A 340 -18.19 -15.64 -7.09
CA GLU A 340 -19.48 -15.01 -7.46
C GLU A 340 -19.35 -13.48 -7.48
N ALA A 341 -18.71 -12.90 -6.47
CA ALA A 341 -18.42 -11.45 -6.43
C ALA A 341 -17.53 -11.00 -7.60
N PHE A 342 -16.48 -11.76 -7.92
CA PHE A 342 -15.64 -11.49 -9.10
C PHE A 342 -16.43 -11.55 -10.40
N GLN A 343 -17.28 -12.55 -10.57
CA GLN A 343 -18.10 -12.70 -11.76
C GLN A 343 -19.08 -11.53 -11.91
N ALA A 344 -19.73 -11.12 -10.82
CA ALA A 344 -20.62 -9.96 -10.81
C ALA A 344 -19.89 -8.67 -11.19
N CYS A 345 -18.71 -8.41 -10.58
CA CYS A 345 -17.86 -7.27 -10.91
C CYS A 345 -17.45 -7.28 -12.38
N ASN A 346 -16.92 -8.40 -12.88
CA ASN A 346 -16.47 -8.52 -14.26
C ASN A 346 -17.59 -8.32 -15.27
N SER A 347 -18.76 -8.92 -15.03
CA SER A 347 -19.94 -8.78 -15.88
C SER A 347 -20.41 -7.32 -15.94
N PHE A 348 -20.45 -6.64 -14.79
CA PHE A 348 -20.81 -5.23 -14.73
C PHE A 348 -19.78 -4.35 -15.45
N MET A 349 -18.49 -4.59 -15.21
CA MET A 349 -17.43 -3.81 -15.81
C MET A 349 -17.34 -3.99 -17.34
N GLN A 350 -17.55 -5.22 -17.83
CA GLN A 350 -17.62 -5.49 -19.28
C GLN A 350 -18.80 -4.80 -19.96
N ALA A 351 -19.98 -4.84 -19.33
CA ALA A 351 -21.19 -4.20 -19.87
C ALA A 351 -21.08 -2.68 -19.95
N ASN A 352 -20.24 -2.06 -19.09
CA ASN A 352 -20.11 -0.62 -18.96
C ASN A 352 -18.70 -0.09 -19.33
N SER A 353 -17.88 -0.90 -20.01
CA SER A 353 -16.57 -0.48 -20.48
C SER A 353 -16.69 0.53 -21.63
N THR A 354 -15.93 1.61 -21.55
CA THR A 354 -15.71 2.50 -22.70
C THR A 354 -14.88 1.77 -23.74
N THR A 355 -15.48 1.41 -24.86
CA THR A 355 -14.73 0.89 -26.01
C THR A 355 -13.90 2.03 -26.61
N ALA A 356 -12.61 1.76 -26.87
CA ALA A 356 -11.66 2.73 -27.45
C ALA A 356 -12.09 3.32 -28.81
N ASN A 357 -13.14 2.79 -29.42
CA ASN A 357 -13.66 3.23 -30.72
C ASN A 357 -14.52 4.51 -30.67
N ASP A 358 -14.98 4.94 -29.50
CA ASP A 358 -15.78 6.18 -29.39
C ASP A 358 -14.93 7.46 -29.41
N ASN A 359 -13.61 7.36 -29.20
CA ASN A 359 -12.71 8.51 -29.18
C ASN A 359 -12.21 8.96 -30.55
N THR A 360 -12.36 8.14 -31.62
CA THR A 360 -11.86 8.48 -32.97
C THR A 360 -12.85 9.30 -33.81
N ASN A 361 -14.10 9.40 -33.43
CA ASN A 361 -15.13 10.15 -34.18
C ASN A 361 -15.48 11.54 -33.61
N ARG A 362 -14.80 12.01 -32.53
CA ARG A 362 -15.06 13.34 -31.94
C ARG A 362 -14.09 14.46 -32.36
N ASP A 363 -13.04 14.13 -33.13
CA ASP A 363 -12.04 15.14 -33.54
C ASP A 363 -12.34 15.86 -34.87
N THR A 364 -13.46 15.62 -35.50
CA THR A 364 -13.89 16.38 -36.67
C THR A 364 -15.31 16.89 -36.48
N ILE A 365 -15.43 18.19 -36.29
CA ILE A 365 -16.45 19.15 -36.69
C ILE A 365 -16.86 20.10 -35.55
N SER A 366 -16.50 21.38 -35.83
CA SER A 366 -17.13 22.65 -35.43
C SER A 366 -17.12 23.07 -33.95
N GLY A 367 -16.44 24.22 -33.76
CA GLY A 367 -16.55 25.07 -32.61
C GLY A 367 -17.98 25.48 -32.31
N SER A 368 -18.43 25.12 -31.14
CA SER A 368 -19.42 25.85 -30.39
C SER A 368 -19.15 25.59 -28.90
N SER A 369 -18.74 26.64 -28.21
CA SER A 369 -18.59 26.70 -26.77
C SER A 369 -19.95 26.53 -26.10
N SER A 370 -20.20 25.29 -25.62
CA SER A 370 -21.19 25.06 -24.57
C SER A 370 -20.55 24.15 -23.54
N SER A 371 -20.22 24.74 -22.39
CA SER A 371 -19.73 24.09 -21.19
C SER A 371 -20.80 23.17 -20.61
N SER A 372 -20.90 21.96 -21.12
CA SER A 372 -21.54 20.86 -20.43
C SER A 372 -20.47 19.82 -20.15
N ASN A 373 -19.88 19.85 -18.95
CA ASN A 373 -19.07 18.80 -18.38
C ASN A 373 -19.93 17.53 -18.15
N SER A 374 -20.42 16.91 -19.21
CA SER A 374 -20.89 15.53 -19.15
C SER A 374 -19.63 14.65 -19.11
N SER A 375 -19.12 14.42 -17.91
CA SER A 375 -18.14 13.38 -17.64
C SER A 375 -18.72 12.05 -18.15
N SER A 376 -18.21 11.53 -19.27
CA SER A 376 -18.49 10.18 -19.73
C SER A 376 -18.02 9.22 -18.65
N SER A 377 -18.93 8.75 -17.78
CA SER A 377 -18.63 7.87 -16.65
C SER A 377 -18.44 6.41 -17.10
N GLY A 378 -17.53 6.17 -18.04
CA GLY A 378 -17.19 4.82 -18.46
C GLY A 378 -16.13 4.20 -17.53
N ILE A 379 -16.24 2.90 -17.32
CA ILE A 379 -15.27 2.13 -16.55
C ILE A 379 -13.98 1.99 -17.36
N THR A 380 -12.87 2.49 -16.79
CA THR A 380 -11.54 2.47 -17.41
C THR A 380 -10.76 1.22 -17.01
N PRO A 381 -9.65 0.87 -17.70
CA PRO A 381 -8.72 -0.18 -17.28
C PRO A 381 -8.18 0.04 -15.86
N PHE A 382 -7.95 1.30 -15.46
CA PHE A 382 -7.55 1.64 -14.09
C PHE A 382 -8.56 1.11 -13.06
N HIS A 383 -9.84 1.33 -13.26
CA HIS A 383 -10.89 0.88 -12.35
C HIS A 383 -10.94 -0.64 -12.25
N ARG A 384 -10.81 -1.35 -13.39
CA ARG A 384 -10.79 -2.81 -13.41
C ARG A 384 -9.59 -3.36 -12.64
N ASN A 385 -8.42 -2.81 -12.88
CA ASN A 385 -7.19 -3.21 -12.18
C ASN A 385 -7.27 -2.94 -10.68
N LEU A 386 -7.77 -1.78 -10.27
CA LEU A 386 -7.88 -1.42 -8.85
C LEU A 386 -8.87 -2.33 -8.12
N LEU A 387 -10.07 -2.57 -8.68
CA LEU A 387 -11.04 -3.48 -8.10
C LEU A 387 -10.48 -4.91 -8.02
N ASP A 388 -9.90 -5.41 -9.11
CA ASP A 388 -9.30 -6.75 -9.15
C ASP A 388 -8.22 -6.88 -8.08
N TYR A 389 -7.33 -5.88 -7.94
CA TYR A 389 -6.31 -5.86 -6.89
C TYR A 389 -6.93 -5.91 -5.48
N LEU A 390 -7.90 -5.06 -5.18
CA LEU A 390 -8.53 -4.98 -3.85
C LEU A 390 -9.24 -6.27 -3.44
N LEU A 391 -9.81 -7.00 -4.40
CA LEU A 391 -10.51 -8.25 -4.16
C LEU A 391 -9.58 -9.47 -4.18
N ARG A 392 -8.70 -9.56 -5.18
CA ARG A 392 -7.90 -10.77 -5.45
C ARG A 392 -6.89 -11.10 -4.36
N ARG A 393 -6.39 -10.11 -3.64
CA ARG A 393 -5.49 -10.31 -2.50
C ARG A 393 -6.06 -11.25 -1.44
N PHE A 394 -7.39 -11.19 -1.22
CA PHE A 394 -8.08 -12.06 -0.27
C PHE A 394 -8.04 -13.53 -0.67
N MET A 395 -8.07 -13.82 -1.97
CA MET A 395 -7.95 -15.19 -2.48
C MET A 395 -6.59 -15.80 -2.15
N ILE A 396 -5.50 -15.08 -2.37
CA ILE A 396 -4.16 -15.58 -2.07
C ILE A 396 -4.05 -15.94 -0.58
N VAL A 397 -4.45 -15.02 0.29
CA VAL A 397 -4.31 -15.18 1.74
C VAL A 397 -5.24 -16.28 2.28
N LEU A 398 -6.45 -16.41 1.74
CA LEU A 398 -7.41 -17.46 2.13
C LEU A 398 -6.87 -18.86 1.86
N HIS A 399 -6.18 -19.04 0.74
CA HIS A 399 -5.65 -20.35 0.33
C HIS A 399 -4.25 -20.65 0.87
N CYS A 400 -3.48 -19.64 1.27
CA CYS A 400 -2.09 -19.76 1.72
C CYS A 400 -1.86 -20.88 2.76
N PRO A 401 -2.70 -21.10 3.80
CA PRO A 401 -2.51 -22.16 4.79
C PRO A 401 -2.55 -23.58 4.23
N PHE A 402 -3.03 -23.75 3.01
CA PHE A 402 -3.21 -25.06 2.37
C PHE A 402 -2.29 -25.27 1.16
N VAL A 403 -1.58 -24.25 0.70
CA VAL A 403 -0.70 -24.30 -0.48
C VAL A 403 0.45 -25.31 -0.27
N SER A 404 1.18 -25.23 0.84
CA SER A 404 2.27 -26.16 1.13
C SER A 404 1.78 -27.60 1.32
N LYS A 405 0.58 -27.77 1.87
CA LYS A 405 -0.04 -29.09 2.07
C LYS A 405 -0.48 -29.75 0.76
N ALA A 406 -0.67 -28.98 -0.30
CA ALA A 406 -1.09 -29.49 -1.61
C ALA A 406 -0.08 -30.50 -2.21
N ARG A 407 1.18 -30.43 -1.82
CA ARG A 407 2.25 -31.31 -2.30
C ARG A 407 2.19 -32.72 -1.69
N THR A 408 1.73 -32.81 -0.47
CA THR A 408 1.60 -34.08 0.25
C THR A 408 0.19 -34.64 0.19
N ASN A 409 -0.81 -33.79 -0.05
CA ASN A 409 -2.22 -34.19 -0.10
C ASN A 409 -2.93 -33.51 -1.30
N PRO A 410 -3.28 -34.31 -2.34
CA PRO A 410 -3.96 -33.79 -3.54
C PRO A 410 -5.29 -33.06 -3.28
N LEU A 411 -5.91 -33.28 -2.12
CA LEU A 411 -7.14 -32.58 -1.72
C LEU A 411 -6.98 -31.05 -1.77
N PHE A 412 -5.77 -30.56 -1.50
CA PHE A 412 -5.48 -29.12 -1.43
C PHE A 412 -4.97 -28.52 -2.75
N TYR A 413 -4.87 -29.32 -3.83
CA TYR A 413 -4.40 -28.83 -5.13
C TYR A 413 -5.20 -27.64 -5.67
N TYR A 414 -6.50 -27.62 -5.38
CA TYR A 414 -7.36 -26.48 -5.73
C TYR A 414 -6.87 -25.17 -5.08
N SER A 415 -6.44 -25.22 -3.82
CA SER A 415 -5.89 -24.05 -3.12
C SER A 415 -4.59 -23.55 -3.74
N LEU A 416 -3.69 -24.45 -4.10
CA LEU A 416 -2.47 -24.10 -4.83
C LEU A 416 -2.80 -23.36 -6.13
N LYS A 417 -3.72 -23.94 -6.92
CA LYS A 417 -4.15 -23.33 -8.20
C LYS A 417 -4.78 -21.94 -7.99
N CYS A 418 -5.73 -21.79 -7.08
CA CYS A 418 -6.39 -20.52 -6.81
C CYS A 418 -5.41 -19.44 -6.33
N SER A 419 -4.48 -19.80 -5.44
CA SER A 419 -3.45 -18.89 -4.95
C SER A 419 -2.55 -18.41 -6.09
N LEU A 420 -2.07 -19.34 -6.92
CA LEU A 420 -1.16 -19.04 -8.02
C LEU A 420 -1.84 -18.24 -9.12
N ASP A 421 -3.03 -18.64 -9.57
CA ASP A 421 -3.80 -17.89 -10.58
C ASP A 421 -4.05 -16.44 -10.12
N SER A 422 -4.36 -16.27 -8.82
CA SER A 422 -4.56 -14.95 -8.24
C SER A 422 -3.25 -14.16 -8.17
N ALA A 423 -2.14 -14.80 -7.83
CA ALA A 423 -0.83 -14.16 -7.77
C ALA A 423 -0.35 -13.70 -9.16
N LEU A 424 -0.49 -14.55 -10.18
CA LEU A 424 -0.13 -14.22 -11.56
C LEU A 424 -0.98 -13.07 -12.11
N ALA A 425 -2.28 -13.06 -11.80
CA ALA A 425 -3.16 -11.97 -12.23
C ALA A 425 -2.78 -10.63 -11.57
N LEU A 426 -2.38 -10.62 -10.30
CA LEU A 426 -1.95 -9.38 -9.61
C LEU A 426 -0.72 -8.74 -10.22
N ILE A 427 0.22 -9.52 -10.74
CA ILE A 427 1.45 -9.00 -11.35
C ILE A 427 1.31 -8.69 -12.83
N SER A 428 0.19 -9.06 -13.45
CA SER A 428 -0.09 -8.85 -14.87
C SER A 428 -1.38 -8.06 -15.07
N PRO A 429 -1.47 -6.80 -14.58
CA PRO A 429 -2.66 -5.98 -14.74
C PRO A 429 -2.91 -5.66 -16.22
N GLU A 430 -4.16 -5.31 -16.54
CA GLU A 430 -4.50 -4.78 -17.85
C GLU A 430 -3.71 -3.49 -18.14
N PRO A 431 -3.20 -3.27 -19.37
CA PRO A 431 -2.39 -2.10 -19.68
C PRO A 431 -3.12 -0.77 -19.37
N ASP A 432 -2.57 0.00 -18.45
CA ASP A 432 -3.01 1.35 -18.08
C ASP A 432 -1.82 2.13 -17.53
N ALA A 433 -1.53 3.29 -18.12
CA ALA A 433 -0.34 4.07 -17.74
C ALA A 433 -0.42 4.60 -16.30
N GLY A 434 -1.57 5.07 -15.85
CA GLY A 434 -1.77 5.58 -14.50
C GLY A 434 -1.65 4.48 -13.44
N PHE A 435 -2.24 3.32 -13.68
CA PHE A 435 -2.14 2.18 -12.77
C PHE A 435 -0.72 1.62 -12.71
N SER A 436 -0.06 1.46 -13.86
CA SER A 436 1.34 1.00 -13.92
C SER A 436 2.27 1.96 -13.17
N HIS A 437 2.06 3.27 -13.35
CA HIS A 437 2.81 4.29 -12.62
C HIS A 437 2.55 4.19 -11.09
N LEU A 438 1.28 4.08 -10.68
CA LEU A 438 0.88 3.93 -9.28
C LEU A 438 1.52 2.68 -8.64
N MET A 439 1.60 1.56 -9.34
CA MET A 439 2.27 0.35 -8.85
C MET A 439 3.75 0.58 -8.56
N THR A 440 4.42 1.44 -9.33
CA THR A 440 5.85 1.72 -9.14
C THR A 440 6.14 2.66 -7.99
N ILE A 441 5.24 3.61 -7.65
CA ILE A 441 5.44 4.57 -6.56
C ILE A 441 4.64 4.26 -5.30
N GLY A 442 3.55 3.52 -5.43
CA GLY A 442 2.63 3.18 -4.35
C GLY A 442 3.19 2.10 -3.42
N GLY A 443 4.38 2.31 -2.87
CA GLY A 443 5.07 1.34 -2.02
C GLY A 443 4.17 0.72 -0.95
N GLY A 444 3.43 1.55 -0.19
CA GLY A 444 2.53 1.07 0.85
C GLY A 444 1.26 0.43 0.32
N LEU A 445 0.66 0.99 -0.74
CA LEU A 445 -0.62 0.50 -1.29
C LEU A 445 -0.51 -0.90 -1.90
N PHE A 446 0.59 -1.18 -2.62
CA PHE A 446 0.79 -2.46 -3.32
C PHE A 446 1.76 -3.40 -2.60
N ARG A 447 2.47 -2.95 -1.59
CA ARG A 447 3.56 -3.70 -0.95
C ARG A 447 3.14 -5.11 -0.52
N GLU A 448 2.11 -5.22 0.30
CA GLU A 448 1.70 -6.51 0.86
C GLU A 448 1.13 -7.45 -0.22
N GLY A 449 0.31 -6.92 -1.15
CA GLY A 449 -0.22 -7.72 -2.26
C GLY A 449 0.87 -8.28 -3.17
N LEU A 450 1.90 -7.48 -3.45
CA LEU A 450 3.07 -7.94 -4.23
C LEU A 450 3.89 -8.98 -3.46
N TRP A 451 4.05 -8.84 -2.14
CA TRP A 451 4.71 -9.85 -1.31
C TRP A 451 3.95 -11.18 -1.33
N TYR A 452 2.63 -11.16 -1.21
CA TYR A 452 1.82 -12.38 -1.33
C TYR A 452 1.98 -13.02 -2.72
N ALA A 453 1.91 -12.22 -3.78
CA ALA A 453 2.03 -12.73 -5.15
C ALA A 453 3.41 -13.33 -5.41
N GLN A 454 4.50 -12.61 -5.08
CA GLN A 454 5.86 -13.11 -5.27
C GLN A 454 6.12 -14.38 -4.49
N THR A 455 5.63 -14.46 -3.25
CA THR A 455 5.81 -15.64 -2.40
C THR A 455 5.10 -16.86 -2.99
N ALA A 456 3.85 -16.71 -3.46
CA ALA A 456 3.10 -17.80 -4.09
C ALA A 456 3.81 -18.31 -5.38
N ILE A 457 4.29 -17.40 -6.23
CA ILE A 457 4.96 -17.73 -7.48
C ILE A 457 6.32 -18.40 -7.22
N THR A 458 7.11 -17.86 -6.31
CA THR A 458 8.46 -18.39 -6.03
C THR A 458 8.42 -19.73 -5.28
N LEU A 459 7.45 -19.93 -4.40
CA LEU A 459 7.22 -21.23 -3.77
C LEU A 459 6.92 -22.31 -4.80
N GLU A 460 6.04 -22.02 -5.73
CA GLU A 460 5.70 -22.98 -6.78
C GLU A 460 6.88 -23.25 -7.70
N LEU A 461 7.64 -22.20 -8.08
CA LEU A 461 8.86 -22.36 -8.89
C LEU A 461 9.86 -23.31 -8.23
N LEU A 462 10.18 -23.09 -6.96
CA LEU A 462 11.13 -23.94 -6.24
C LEU A 462 10.64 -25.38 -6.11
N ALA A 463 9.34 -25.55 -5.91
CA ALA A 463 8.76 -26.88 -5.80
C ALA A 463 8.77 -27.68 -7.09
N GLU A 464 8.44 -27.04 -8.20
CA GLU A 464 8.48 -27.67 -9.52
C GLU A 464 9.92 -28.14 -9.88
N ILE A 465 10.91 -27.35 -9.48
CA ILE A 465 12.32 -27.67 -9.71
C ILE A 465 12.78 -28.82 -8.78
N GLU A 466 12.39 -28.81 -7.52
CA GLU A 466 12.73 -29.87 -6.59
C GLU A 466 12.04 -31.19 -6.97
N ALA A 467 10.78 -31.15 -7.40
CA ALA A 467 10.08 -32.33 -7.91
C ALA A 467 10.82 -32.97 -9.10
N GLN A 468 11.35 -32.15 -10.02
CA GLN A 468 12.16 -32.64 -11.13
C GLN A 468 13.46 -33.29 -10.65
N ARG A 469 14.12 -32.72 -9.64
CA ARG A 469 15.37 -33.26 -9.07
C ARG A 469 15.16 -34.65 -8.49
N LEU A 470 14.02 -34.87 -7.83
CA LEU A 470 13.66 -36.11 -7.18
C LEU A 470 13.23 -37.19 -8.19
N ASP A 471 12.60 -36.84 -9.30
CA ASP A 471 12.11 -37.80 -10.31
C ASP A 471 13.22 -38.56 -11.05
N GLY A 472 14.48 -38.12 -10.98
CA GLY A 472 15.68 -38.86 -11.42
C GLY A 472 15.68 -39.37 -12.87
N THR A 473 14.63 -39.15 -13.63
CA THR A 473 14.46 -39.67 -14.98
C THR A 473 15.20 -38.79 -15.98
N LEU A 474 16.27 -39.35 -16.53
CA LEU A 474 17.11 -38.82 -17.63
C LEU A 474 16.33 -38.30 -18.86
N LEU A 475 15.02 -38.52 -18.92
CA LEU A 475 14.15 -38.18 -20.05
C LEU A 475 13.52 -36.77 -19.97
N ARG A 476 13.62 -36.03 -18.86
CA ARG A 476 12.99 -34.72 -18.70
C ARG A 476 13.97 -33.55 -18.57
N LYS A 477 15.02 -33.50 -19.38
CA LYS A 477 15.78 -32.26 -19.63
C LYS A 477 15.01 -31.23 -20.48
N ILE A 478 13.73 -31.47 -20.72
CA ILE A 478 12.90 -30.52 -21.47
C ILE A 478 12.42 -29.45 -20.49
N SER A 479 12.79 -28.20 -20.74
CA SER A 479 12.24 -27.05 -20.04
C SER A 479 10.72 -27.13 -20.07
N SER A 480 10.07 -27.17 -18.90
CA SER A 480 8.61 -27.14 -18.82
C SER A 480 8.13 -25.73 -19.14
N PRO A 481 7.21 -25.52 -20.09
CA PRO A 481 6.62 -24.20 -20.34
C PRO A 481 6.05 -23.55 -19.09
N TYR A 482 5.56 -24.35 -18.16
CA TYR A 482 5.04 -23.89 -16.89
C TYR A 482 6.14 -23.28 -16.00
N ARG A 483 7.31 -23.90 -15.91
CA ARG A 483 8.43 -23.35 -15.16
C ARG A 483 8.98 -22.08 -15.77
N GLU A 484 9.05 -22.03 -17.11
CA GLU A 484 9.46 -20.80 -17.80
C GLU A 484 8.47 -19.66 -17.56
N LEU A 485 7.16 -19.94 -17.47
CA LEU A 485 6.17 -18.97 -17.07
C LEU A 485 6.45 -18.44 -15.65
N LEU A 486 6.73 -19.31 -14.69
CA LEU A 486 7.02 -18.92 -13.31
C LEU A 486 8.33 -18.13 -13.19
N LYS A 487 9.38 -18.52 -13.94
CA LYS A 487 10.63 -17.76 -14.02
C LYS A 487 10.40 -16.39 -14.64
N GLN A 488 9.62 -16.30 -15.72
CA GLN A 488 9.30 -15.02 -16.35
C GLN A 488 8.52 -14.12 -15.40
N ALA A 489 7.51 -14.64 -14.73
CA ALA A 489 6.77 -13.93 -13.70
C ALA A 489 7.69 -13.41 -12.58
N THR A 490 8.68 -14.21 -12.16
CA THR A 490 9.69 -13.80 -11.18
C THR A 490 10.56 -12.67 -11.72
N ARG A 491 11.00 -12.73 -12.98
CA ARG A 491 11.77 -11.65 -13.64
C ARG A 491 10.96 -10.36 -13.77
N ASP A 492 9.67 -10.46 -14.06
CA ASP A 492 8.78 -9.29 -14.16
C ASP A 492 8.63 -8.60 -12.80
N ILE A 493 8.53 -9.36 -11.70
CA ILE A 493 8.51 -8.79 -10.34
C ILE A 493 9.87 -8.17 -9.98
N ILE A 494 11.00 -8.78 -10.39
CA ILE A 494 12.33 -8.18 -10.22
C ILE A 494 12.40 -6.84 -10.95
N ALA A 495 11.96 -6.76 -12.20
CA ALA A 495 11.92 -5.52 -12.95
C ALA A 495 11.03 -4.46 -12.28
N LEU A 496 9.84 -4.84 -11.80
CA LEU A 496 8.98 -3.96 -11.02
C LEU A 496 9.68 -3.44 -9.75
N SER A 497 10.39 -4.31 -9.03
CA SER A 497 11.12 -3.92 -7.80
C SER A 497 12.22 -2.89 -8.09
N VAL A 498 12.89 -2.99 -9.24
CA VAL A 498 13.88 -2.00 -9.71
C VAL A 498 13.22 -0.62 -9.92
N GLU A 499 12.09 -0.57 -10.62
CA GLU A 499 11.36 0.68 -10.84
C GLU A 499 10.88 1.30 -9.51
N ARG A 500 10.43 0.48 -8.57
CA ARG A 500 10.04 0.94 -7.22
C ARG A 500 11.20 1.55 -6.47
N ILE A 501 12.40 0.93 -6.52
CA ILE A 501 13.62 1.49 -5.90
C ILE A 501 14.00 2.82 -6.58
N ARG A 502 13.95 2.90 -7.90
CA ARG A 502 14.21 4.16 -8.63
C ARG A 502 13.26 5.28 -8.20
N ARG A 503 11.98 4.96 -7.98
CA ARG A 503 10.92 5.94 -7.68
C ARG A 503 10.65 6.19 -6.21
N GLY A 504 11.45 5.65 -5.29
CA GLY A 504 11.33 6.09 -3.90
C GLY A 504 11.41 5.00 -2.85
N GLU A 505 11.24 3.74 -3.20
CA GLU A 505 11.40 2.65 -2.25
C GLU A 505 12.86 2.54 -1.78
N THR A 506 13.04 2.29 -0.50
CA THR A 506 14.36 2.11 0.12
C THR A 506 14.58 0.67 0.58
N ASN A 507 13.54 -0.16 0.51
CA ASN A 507 13.62 -1.58 0.83
C ASN A 507 14.10 -2.36 -0.40
N ILE A 508 15.32 -2.88 -0.33
CA ILE A 508 15.97 -3.63 -1.42
C ILE A 508 15.82 -5.16 -1.28
N LYS A 509 15.21 -5.63 -0.20
CA LYS A 509 15.24 -7.06 0.17
C LYS A 509 14.37 -7.91 -0.73
N SER A 510 13.25 -7.37 -1.23
CA SER A 510 12.44 -8.06 -2.23
C SER A 510 13.25 -8.36 -3.49
N HIS A 511 14.01 -7.37 -3.98
CA HIS A 511 14.88 -7.53 -5.14
C HIS A 511 15.93 -8.61 -4.90
N MET A 512 16.63 -8.57 -3.77
CA MET A 512 17.66 -9.57 -3.42
C MET A 512 17.05 -10.98 -3.27
N PHE A 513 15.94 -11.10 -2.53
CA PHE A 513 15.23 -12.37 -2.33
C PHE A 513 14.86 -13.03 -3.65
N LEU A 514 14.24 -12.29 -4.57
CA LEU A 514 13.81 -12.81 -5.87
C LEU A 514 14.98 -13.25 -6.75
N ASN A 515 16.09 -12.50 -6.74
CA ASN A 515 17.30 -12.89 -7.46
C ASN A 515 17.94 -14.16 -6.88
N MET A 516 17.94 -14.31 -5.55
CA MET A 516 18.42 -15.54 -4.90
C MET A 516 17.57 -16.75 -5.28
N VAL A 517 16.22 -16.61 -5.27
CA VAL A 517 15.31 -17.69 -5.67
C VAL A 517 15.51 -18.06 -7.13
N LEU A 518 15.61 -17.09 -8.02
CA LEU A 518 15.83 -17.34 -9.46
C LEU A 518 17.17 -18.03 -9.69
N ALA A 519 18.25 -17.58 -9.03
CA ALA A 519 19.57 -18.20 -9.11
C ALA A 519 19.58 -19.63 -8.54
N GLN A 520 18.86 -19.88 -7.45
CA GLN A 520 18.66 -21.23 -6.92
C GLN A 520 18.00 -22.14 -7.96
N ALA A 521 16.93 -21.66 -8.57
CA ALA A 521 16.16 -22.38 -9.55
C ALA A 521 17.01 -22.74 -10.78
N GLU A 522 17.71 -21.77 -11.35
CA GLU A 522 18.55 -21.95 -12.54
C GLU A 522 19.78 -22.82 -12.25
N ALA A 523 20.38 -22.70 -11.06
CA ALA A 523 21.51 -23.54 -10.68
C ALA A 523 21.13 -25.02 -10.49
N ILE A 524 19.98 -25.32 -9.90
CA ILE A 524 19.47 -26.69 -9.76
C ILE A 524 19.20 -27.31 -11.12
N GLU A 525 18.58 -26.58 -12.05
CA GLU A 525 18.35 -27.05 -13.43
C GLU A 525 19.64 -27.30 -14.20
N ALA A 526 20.66 -26.46 -13.99
CA ALA A 526 21.96 -26.61 -14.61
C ALA A 526 22.83 -27.70 -13.95
N GLY A 527 22.42 -28.21 -12.78
CA GLY A 527 23.20 -29.20 -12.02
C GLY A 527 24.48 -28.64 -11.42
N VAL A 528 24.51 -27.33 -11.11
CA VAL A 528 25.65 -26.65 -10.48
C VAL A 528 25.37 -26.29 -9.01
N SER A 529 26.37 -25.78 -8.29
CA SER A 529 26.21 -25.37 -6.88
C SER A 529 25.20 -24.25 -6.73
N TYR A 530 24.04 -24.56 -6.24
CA TYR A 530 22.98 -23.58 -6.00
C TYR A 530 23.34 -22.59 -4.86
N ARG A 531 24.03 -23.02 -3.79
CA ARG A 531 24.43 -22.14 -2.69
C ARG A 531 25.38 -21.04 -3.16
N LEU A 532 26.39 -21.42 -3.95
CA LEU A 532 27.33 -20.47 -4.53
C LEU A 532 26.66 -19.46 -5.46
N ASN A 533 25.77 -19.95 -6.33
CA ASN A 533 25.04 -19.08 -7.27
C ASN A 533 24.05 -18.16 -6.55
N MET A 534 23.36 -18.63 -5.51
CA MET A 534 22.51 -17.82 -4.67
C MET A 534 23.30 -16.70 -3.97
N ALA A 535 24.48 -17.00 -3.41
CA ALA A 535 25.32 -16.03 -2.76
C ALA A 535 25.85 -14.96 -3.75
N ARG A 536 26.27 -15.38 -4.95
CA ARG A 536 26.68 -14.43 -6.02
C ARG A 536 25.51 -13.53 -6.42
N ALA A 537 24.34 -14.10 -6.68
CA ALA A 537 23.14 -13.31 -7.03
C ALA A 537 22.74 -12.30 -5.92
N ALA A 538 22.96 -12.66 -4.66
CA ALA A 538 22.72 -11.75 -3.55
C ALA A 538 23.72 -10.57 -3.57
N VAL A 539 25.02 -10.83 -3.78
CA VAL A 539 26.06 -9.80 -3.90
C VAL A 539 25.75 -8.87 -5.07
N ASP A 540 25.55 -9.44 -6.27
CA ASP A 540 25.24 -8.67 -7.49
C ASP A 540 23.99 -7.79 -7.30
N SER A 541 22.96 -8.34 -6.67
CA SER A 541 21.72 -7.61 -6.36
C SER A 541 21.98 -6.45 -5.39
N LEU A 542 22.81 -6.64 -4.37
CA LEU A 542 23.13 -5.60 -3.40
C LEU A 542 23.97 -4.48 -4.01
N GLU A 543 24.96 -4.81 -4.84
CA GLU A 543 25.77 -3.82 -5.56
C GLU A 543 24.90 -2.99 -6.51
N PHE A 544 24.03 -3.65 -7.25
CA PHE A 544 23.08 -2.98 -8.14
C PHE A 544 22.13 -2.05 -7.40
N CYS A 545 21.52 -2.52 -6.31
CA CYS A 545 20.63 -1.71 -5.48
C CYS A 545 21.35 -0.56 -4.81
N TYR A 546 22.58 -0.76 -4.34
CA TYR A 546 23.41 0.31 -3.77
C TYR A 546 23.64 1.42 -4.78
N ALA A 547 24.03 1.09 -6.03
CA ALA A 547 24.23 2.07 -7.08
C ALA A 547 22.96 2.87 -7.40
N LEU A 548 21.78 2.20 -7.40
CA LEU A 548 20.49 2.89 -7.59
C LEU A 548 20.18 3.86 -6.45
N LEU A 549 20.40 3.47 -5.20
CA LEU A 549 20.17 4.32 -4.05
C LEU A 549 21.14 5.50 -4.00
N GLU A 550 22.39 5.30 -4.42
CA GLU A 550 23.42 6.36 -4.46
C GLU A 550 23.09 7.44 -5.49
N THR A 551 22.63 7.06 -6.69
CA THR A 551 22.16 8.02 -7.71
C THR A 551 21.09 8.95 -7.15
N ARG A 552 20.18 8.44 -6.33
CA ARG A 552 19.13 9.23 -5.69
C ARG A 552 19.66 10.24 -4.66
N VAL A 553 20.66 9.87 -3.85
CA VAL A 553 21.29 10.83 -2.92
C VAL A 553 21.95 11.97 -3.67
N GLY A 554 22.59 11.68 -4.82
CA GLY A 554 23.18 12.71 -5.69
C GLY A 554 22.15 13.73 -6.18
N GLN A 555 20.95 13.29 -6.56
CA GLN A 555 19.84 14.18 -6.98
C GLN A 555 19.37 15.12 -5.86
N TYR A 556 19.29 14.66 -4.62
CA TYR A 556 18.90 15.50 -3.47
C TYR A 556 19.97 16.58 -3.15
N ASN A 557 21.25 16.28 -3.36
CA ASN A 557 22.34 17.24 -3.07
C ASN A 557 22.45 18.36 -4.12
N THR A 558 22.05 18.11 -5.37
CA THR A 558 22.09 19.12 -6.45
C THR A 558 20.96 20.14 -6.38
N THR A 559 19.84 19.81 -5.76
CA THR A 559 18.68 20.71 -5.59
C THR A 559 18.78 21.58 -4.33
N GLY A 560 19.67 21.26 -3.40
CA GLY A 560 19.88 21.98 -2.12
C GLY A 560 20.78 23.23 -2.20
N THR A 561 21.33 23.58 -3.37
CA THR A 561 22.26 24.74 -3.52
C THR A 561 21.59 26.10 -3.80
N GLY A 562 20.29 26.21 -3.57
CA GLY A 562 19.55 27.46 -3.75
C GLY A 562 18.81 27.91 -2.50
N SER A 563 19.48 28.27 -1.45
CA SER A 563 19.25 29.29 -0.41
C SER A 563 19.66 28.82 1.00
N GLY A 564 20.60 29.56 1.65
CA GLY A 564 20.80 29.58 3.10
C GLY A 564 21.82 28.54 3.61
N SER A 565 23.09 28.89 3.48
CA SER A 565 24.20 28.29 4.21
C SER A 565 23.91 28.25 5.72
N THR A 566 23.65 27.05 6.27
CA THR A 566 23.99 26.71 7.64
C THR A 566 24.82 25.43 7.61
N ALA A 567 26.11 25.59 7.81
CA ALA A 567 27.08 24.51 7.90
C ALA A 567 26.73 23.59 9.06
N PHE A 568 26.54 22.28 8.75
CA PHE A 568 26.45 21.22 9.77
C PHE A 568 27.86 20.89 10.28
N PRO A 569 28.09 20.77 11.60
CA PRO A 569 29.36 20.35 12.13
C PRO A 569 29.64 18.88 11.83
N SER A 570 30.88 18.62 11.43
CA SER A 570 31.47 17.30 11.22
C SER A 570 31.54 16.52 12.55
N PRO A 571 31.26 15.21 12.58
CA PRO A 571 31.38 14.42 13.79
C PRO A 571 32.82 13.91 13.96
N ASN A 572 33.69 14.75 14.47
CA ASN A 572 34.96 14.36 15.05
C ASN A 572 35.38 15.43 16.06
N ASP A 573 34.97 15.25 17.31
CA ASP A 573 35.73 15.79 18.44
C ASP A 573 35.48 14.94 19.69
N ASN A 574 36.63 14.53 20.23
CA ASN A 574 36.84 13.72 21.42
C ASN A 574 36.11 14.27 22.65
N TYR A 575 35.37 13.43 23.33
CA TYR A 575 35.01 13.66 24.73
C TYR A 575 36.07 13.07 25.64
N ASN A 576 36.87 13.96 26.23
CA ASN A 576 37.73 13.67 27.38
C ASN A 576 36.93 13.97 28.66
N ALA A 577 36.85 12.98 29.53
CA ALA A 577 36.26 13.10 30.85
C ALA A 577 37.17 13.91 31.78
N ASN A 578 36.61 14.77 32.63
CA ASN A 578 36.94 14.79 34.06
C ASN A 578 36.12 15.81 34.87
N ALA A 579 35.78 15.35 36.05
CA ALA A 579 35.65 16.05 37.33
C ALA A 579 34.29 16.66 37.76
N ALA A 580 33.65 15.94 38.61
CA ALA A 580 33.30 16.23 40.03
C ALA A 580 32.53 17.52 40.37
N GLY A 581 31.43 17.36 41.10
CA GLY A 581 30.84 18.41 41.91
C GLY A 581 29.40 18.14 42.38
N GLN A 582 29.27 17.84 43.65
CA GLN A 582 28.06 17.55 44.46
C GLN A 582 26.99 18.66 44.44
N GLY A 583 25.73 18.28 44.59
CA GLY A 583 24.67 19.21 45.03
C GLY A 583 23.26 18.59 45.01
N ARG A 584 22.78 18.14 46.16
CA ARG A 584 21.38 17.75 46.44
C ARG A 584 20.45 18.92 46.22
N LEU A 585 19.24 18.65 45.70
CA LEU A 585 18.00 18.98 46.38
C LEU A 585 16.79 18.43 45.58
N ALA A 586 15.89 17.81 46.31
CA ALA A 586 14.64 17.24 45.83
C ALA A 586 13.60 18.34 45.56
N SER A 587 12.84 18.19 44.49
CA SER A 587 11.47 18.68 44.42
C SER A 587 10.64 17.80 43.49
N THR A 588 9.66 17.18 44.07
CA THR A 588 8.55 16.46 43.42
C THR A 588 7.72 17.41 42.58
N SER A 589 7.61 17.14 41.30
CA SER A 589 6.49 17.60 40.48
C SER A 589 6.09 16.47 39.52
N THR A 590 4.93 15.92 39.79
CA THR A 590 4.17 15.05 38.89
C THR A 590 3.87 15.80 37.61
N SER A 591 4.54 15.45 36.51
CA SER A 591 4.12 15.80 35.17
C SER A 591 3.69 14.53 34.46
N LEU A 592 2.43 14.53 34.01
CA LEU A 592 1.87 13.54 33.12
C LEU A 592 2.79 13.38 31.90
N GLY A 593 3.21 12.14 31.68
CA GLY A 593 4.11 11.77 30.61
C GLY A 593 3.57 12.14 29.24
N GLY A 594 4.26 13.05 28.58
CA GLY A 594 4.17 13.19 27.16
C GLY A 594 4.68 11.90 26.51
N PHE A 595 3.86 11.29 25.69
CA PHE A 595 4.31 10.25 24.77
C PHE A 595 5.33 10.89 23.80
N GLY A 596 6.61 10.81 24.15
CA GLY A 596 7.68 11.06 23.23
C GLY A 596 7.65 9.96 22.19
N TYR A 597 7.28 10.33 20.96
CA TYR A 597 7.51 9.50 19.81
C TYR A 597 9.03 9.35 19.65
N GLN A 598 9.51 8.17 19.98
CA GLN A 598 10.88 7.76 19.73
C GLN A 598 11.04 7.57 18.23
N ASP A 599 12.10 8.14 17.68
CA ASP A 599 12.39 8.22 16.26
C ASP A 599 12.21 6.90 15.51
N ASP A 600 11.22 6.88 14.60
CA ASP A 600 10.81 5.79 13.72
C ASP A 600 11.84 5.47 12.59
N TYR A 601 13.08 5.94 12.74
CA TYR A 601 14.14 5.77 11.75
C TYR A 601 14.82 4.38 11.76
N GLY A 602 14.48 3.53 12.73
CA GLY A 602 15.07 2.20 12.90
C GLY A 602 14.19 1.04 12.42
N LEU A 603 12.87 1.24 12.33
CA LEU A 603 11.91 0.16 12.25
C LEU A 603 11.86 -0.59 10.91
N ASP A 604 12.01 0.11 9.79
CA ASP A 604 11.84 -0.49 8.46
C ASP A 604 13.00 -1.42 8.01
N PHE A 605 14.19 -1.28 8.58
CA PHE A 605 15.34 -2.05 8.14
C PHE A 605 15.66 -3.26 9.01
N ASP A 606 15.37 -3.17 10.30
CA ASP A 606 15.61 -4.26 11.25
C ASP A 606 14.48 -5.30 11.24
N LEU A 607 13.25 -4.89 10.88
CA LEU A 607 12.07 -5.74 10.80
C LEU A 607 12.22 -6.91 9.83
N ASP A 608 12.91 -6.68 8.74
CA ASP A 608 13.03 -7.64 7.66
C ASP A 608 14.17 -8.67 7.84
N LEU A 609 15.14 -8.42 8.73
CA LEU A 609 16.18 -9.40 9.05
C LEU A 609 15.64 -10.53 9.94
N GLU A 610 14.65 -10.25 10.78
CA GLU A 610 13.98 -11.26 11.59
C GLU A 610 13.07 -12.18 10.75
N PHE A 611 12.74 -11.82 9.50
CA PHE A 611 12.00 -12.68 8.59
C PHE A 611 12.65 -14.06 8.37
N PHE A 612 13.97 -14.12 8.39
CA PHE A 612 14.73 -15.34 8.16
C PHE A 612 15.25 -16.03 9.44
N LEU A 613 14.93 -15.49 10.63
CA LEU A 613 15.30 -16.12 11.88
C LEU A 613 14.42 -17.35 12.12
N PRO A 614 14.99 -18.54 12.39
CA PRO A 614 14.21 -19.70 12.81
C PRO A 614 13.54 -19.42 14.16
N ASP A 615 12.33 -19.92 14.31
CA ASP A 615 11.51 -19.78 15.50
C ASP A 615 12.29 -20.15 16.77
N ALA A 616 12.43 -19.21 17.68
CA ALA A 616 12.60 -19.54 19.08
C ALA A 616 11.23 -20.06 19.60
N GLY A 617 10.98 -21.35 19.36
CA GLY A 617 9.99 -22.15 20.06
C GLY A 617 8.54 -21.74 19.99
N PHE A 618 7.80 -22.28 19.04
CA PHE A 618 6.39 -22.55 19.25
C PHE A 618 6.28 -23.90 19.99
N THR A 619 6.06 -23.87 21.28
CA THR A 619 5.38 -24.93 22.04
C THR A 619 3.96 -24.48 22.33
#